data_c1ffc628ffe9fd1ae382ad54f5dcc342
#
_entry.id   c1ffc628ffe9fd1ae382ad54f5dcc342
#
_cell.length_a   1.000
_cell.length_b   1.000
_cell.length_c   1.000
_cell.angle_alpha   90.00
_cell.angle_beta   90.00
_cell.angle_gamma   90.00
#
_symmetry.space_group_name_H-M   'P 1'
#
loop_
_entity.id
_entity.type
_entity.pdbx_description
1 polymer ?
#
loop_
_entity_poly.entity_id
_entity_poly.type
_entity_poly.pdbx_seq_one_letter_code
_entity_poly.pdbx_strand_id
1 'polypeptide(L)'
;MYTRLSGALLAVALPFAVTGVASASPDTYLTLTVAVSDGSAESVELACDPPGGTHPNAKRACAELHAAQGDFDALSDDQEPAFCTMEYQPVTAVAEGTWHGEPVRWTREFGNNCSLRTATGTVFLF
;
A
#
# COMPACT_ATOMS: atom_id res chain seq x y z
N MET A 1 54.91 58.09 20.56
CA MET A 1 54.77 56.65 20.32
C MET A 1 53.32 56.30 20.45
N TYR A 2 52.64 56.11 19.33
CA TYR A 2 51.21 55.73 19.29
C TYR A 2 51.12 54.27 18.94
N THR A 3 50.69 53.43 19.90
CA THR A 3 50.45 52.03 19.73
C THR A 3 49.03 51.89 19.20
N ARG A 4 48.85 51.50 17.93
CA ARG A 4 47.56 51.17 17.38
C ARG A 4 47.25 49.70 17.68
N LEU A 5 46.25 49.48 18.54
CA LEU A 5 45.66 48.18 18.71
C LEU A 5 44.61 47.95 17.60
N SER A 6 44.97 47.06 16.68
CA SER A 6 44.01 46.56 15.68
C SER A 6 43.22 45.43 16.29
N GLY A 7 41.98 45.69 16.64
CA GLY A 7 41.05 44.63 17.06
C GLY A 7 40.54 43.83 15.84
N ALA A 8 40.93 42.59 15.75
CA ALA A 8 40.38 41.66 14.77
C ALA A 8 39.02 41.15 15.26
N LEU A 9 37.97 41.57 14.61
CA LEU A 9 36.61 41.01 14.80
C LEU A 9 36.55 39.67 14.06
N LEU A 10 36.62 38.57 14.84
CA LEU A 10 36.34 37.25 14.35
C LEU A 10 34.83 37.07 14.23
N ALA A 11 34.28 37.15 13.01
CA ALA A 11 32.93 36.80 12.72
C ALA A 11 32.82 35.26 12.71
N VAL A 12 32.25 34.68 13.77
CA VAL A 12 31.90 33.27 13.82
C VAL A 12 30.64 33.08 13.01
N ALA A 13 30.77 32.58 11.77
CA ALA A 13 29.66 32.12 10.99
C ALA A 13 29.23 30.73 11.50
N LEU A 14 28.10 30.68 12.19
CA LEU A 14 27.46 29.41 12.58
C LEU A 14 26.78 28.81 11.33
N PRO A 15 27.13 27.58 10.93
CA PRO A 15 26.40 26.91 9.88
C PRO A 15 25.02 26.50 10.42
N PHE A 16 23.96 27.07 9.86
CA PHE A 16 22.61 26.57 10.09
C PHE A 16 22.49 25.22 9.39
N ALA A 17 22.56 24.13 10.16
CA ALA A 17 22.21 22.81 9.64
C ALA A 17 20.71 22.77 9.41
N VAL A 18 20.29 22.86 8.15
CA VAL A 18 18.90 22.59 7.77
C VAL A 18 18.70 21.09 7.84
N THR A 19 18.16 20.62 8.96
CA THR A 19 17.69 19.23 9.05
C THR A 19 16.43 19.11 8.23
N GLY A 20 16.55 18.63 6.98
CA GLY A 20 15.40 18.30 6.15
C GLY A 20 14.65 17.12 6.77
N VAL A 21 13.36 17.31 7.09
CA VAL A 21 12.51 16.20 7.48
C VAL A 21 12.23 15.40 6.21
N ALA A 22 12.88 14.24 6.05
CA ALA A 22 12.56 13.31 4.98
C ALA A 22 11.19 12.71 5.30
N SER A 23 10.18 12.99 4.44
CA SER A 23 8.91 12.27 4.47
C SER A 23 9.21 10.82 4.12
N ALA A 24 9.02 9.90 5.08
CA ALA A 24 9.15 8.49 4.83
C ALA A 24 8.05 8.06 3.85
N SER A 25 8.43 7.53 2.67
CA SER A 25 7.50 6.86 1.76
C SER A 25 6.98 5.61 2.47
N PRO A 26 5.68 5.25 2.32
CA PRO A 26 5.17 4.02 2.91
C PRO A 26 5.94 2.81 2.35
N ASP A 27 6.34 1.88 3.23
CA ASP A 27 7.03 0.64 2.84
C ASP A 27 6.11 -0.33 2.09
N THR A 28 4.81 -0.08 2.15
CA THR A 28 3.79 -0.82 1.45
C THR A 28 3.04 0.09 0.48
N TYR A 29 3.13 -0.26 -0.78
CA TYR A 29 2.39 0.39 -1.86
C TYR A 29 2.04 -0.65 -2.92
N LEU A 30 0.75 -0.85 -3.11
CA LEU A 30 0.21 -1.90 -3.95
C LEU A 30 -0.75 -1.32 -4.98
N THR A 31 -0.65 -1.80 -6.21
CA THR A 31 -1.68 -1.65 -7.23
C THR A 31 -2.50 -2.93 -7.26
N LEU A 32 -3.79 -2.82 -6.98
CA LEU A 32 -4.74 -3.92 -6.96
C LEU A 32 -5.66 -3.80 -8.16
N THR A 33 -5.79 -4.87 -8.92
CA THR A 33 -6.60 -4.90 -10.14
C THR A 33 -7.55 -6.09 -10.14
N VAL A 34 -8.79 -5.87 -10.54
CA VAL A 34 -9.76 -6.91 -10.84
C VAL A 34 -10.14 -6.80 -12.31
N ALA A 35 -9.83 -7.83 -13.08
CA ALA A 35 -10.19 -7.93 -14.50
C ALA A 35 -11.31 -8.93 -14.69
N VAL A 36 -12.34 -8.54 -15.43
CA VAL A 36 -13.50 -9.38 -15.74
C VAL A 36 -13.34 -9.98 -17.13
N SER A 37 -13.97 -11.13 -17.35
CA SER A 37 -13.86 -11.87 -18.61
C SER A 37 -14.36 -11.13 -19.87
N ASP A 38 -15.13 -10.04 -19.70
CA ASP A 38 -15.58 -9.17 -20.80
C ASP A 38 -14.48 -8.19 -21.29
N GLY A 39 -13.30 -8.20 -20.65
CA GLY A 39 -12.18 -7.31 -20.95
C GLY A 39 -12.13 -6.03 -20.12
N SER A 40 -13.13 -5.78 -19.26
CA SER A 40 -13.07 -4.65 -18.34
C SER A 40 -12.14 -4.94 -17.16
N ALA A 41 -11.47 -3.89 -16.68
CA ALA A 41 -10.60 -3.99 -15.50
C ALA A 41 -10.73 -2.73 -14.65
N GLU A 42 -10.69 -2.93 -13.34
CA GLU A 42 -10.73 -1.86 -12.35
C GLU A 42 -9.50 -1.97 -11.46
N SER A 43 -8.85 -0.85 -11.19
CA SER A 43 -7.63 -0.81 -10.38
C SER A 43 -7.72 0.27 -9.31
N VAL A 44 -7.16 -0.03 -8.15
CA VAL A 44 -6.99 0.93 -7.06
C VAL A 44 -5.56 0.86 -6.52
N GLU A 45 -5.14 1.95 -5.89
CA GLU A 45 -3.88 2.02 -5.18
C GLU A 45 -4.13 1.84 -3.69
N LEU A 46 -3.31 1.03 -3.04
CA LEU A 46 -3.35 0.81 -1.60
C LEU A 46 -1.98 1.05 -1.00
N ALA A 47 -1.90 2.04 -0.12
CA ALA A 47 -0.76 2.23 0.76
C ALA A 47 -1.13 1.78 2.17
N CYS A 48 -0.17 1.24 2.90
CA CYS A 48 -0.33 0.88 4.31
C CYS A 48 0.81 1.50 5.12
N ASP A 49 0.50 1.77 6.40
CA ASP A 49 1.43 2.34 7.38
C ASP A 49 2.00 3.73 7.00
N PRO A 50 1.11 4.75 6.83
CA PRO A 50 -0.33 4.77 7.13
C PRO A 50 -1.21 4.28 5.98
N PRO A 51 -2.46 3.82 6.26
CA PRO A 51 -3.42 3.47 5.23
C PRO A 51 -3.74 4.65 4.32
N GLY A 52 -3.75 4.42 3.01
CA GLY A 52 -4.01 5.46 2.02
C GLY A 52 -4.16 4.92 0.62
N GLY A 53 -4.11 5.81 -0.35
CA GLY A 53 -4.34 5.51 -1.76
C GLY A 53 -5.79 5.73 -2.17
N THR A 54 -6.20 5.11 -3.27
CA THR A 54 -7.55 5.23 -3.83
C THR A 54 -8.50 4.12 -3.41
N HIS A 55 -8.00 3.14 -2.66
CA HIS A 55 -8.82 2.04 -2.14
C HIS A 55 -9.94 2.58 -1.24
N PRO A 56 -11.22 2.21 -1.48
CA PRO A 56 -12.35 2.75 -0.71
C PRO A 56 -12.35 2.36 0.77
N ASN A 57 -11.68 1.27 1.14
CA ASN A 57 -11.58 0.76 2.51
C ASN A 57 -10.11 0.47 2.88
N ALA A 58 -9.22 1.42 2.64
CA ALA A 58 -7.78 1.24 2.81
C ALA A 58 -7.40 0.74 4.22
N LYS A 59 -8.00 1.32 5.25
CA LYS A 59 -7.71 0.94 6.65
C LYS A 59 -8.00 -0.53 6.92
N ARG A 60 -9.17 -1.02 6.49
CA ARG A 60 -9.57 -2.42 6.68
C ARG A 60 -8.75 -3.36 5.81
N ALA A 61 -8.52 -3.00 4.55
CA ALA A 61 -7.68 -3.77 3.64
C ALA A 61 -6.25 -3.93 4.20
N CYS A 62 -5.67 -2.86 4.73
CA CYS A 62 -4.37 -2.93 5.40
C CYS A 62 -4.38 -3.85 6.63
N ALA A 63 -5.43 -3.79 7.45
CA ALA A 63 -5.56 -4.66 8.63
C ALA A 63 -5.63 -6.14 8.24
N GLU A 64 -6.39 -6.47 7.19
CA GLU A 64 -6.49 -7.85 6.67
C GLU A 64 -5.16 -8.35 6.11
N LEU A 65 -4.43 -7.50 5.38
CA LEU A 65 -3.10 -7.83 4.87
C LEU A 65 -2.08 -8.01 6.00
N HIS A 66 -2.14 -7.21 7.05
CA HIS A 66 -1.30 -7.40 8.24
C HIS A 66 -1.58 -8.73 8.93
N ALA A 67 -2.86 -9.08 9.09
CA ALA A 67 -3.25 -10.38 9.67
C ALA A 67 -2.76 -11.57 8.83
N ALA A 68 -2.73 -11.42 7.51
CA ALA A 68 -2.20 -12.42 6.57
C ALA A 68 -0.69 -12.31 6.35
N GLN A 69 -0.01 -11.34 6.99
CA GLN A 69 1.43 -11.08 6.83
C GLN A 69 1.85 -10.82 5.37
N GLY A 70 0.98 -10.16 4.61
CA GLY A 70 1.21 -9.88 3.19
C GLY A 70 1.04 -11.06 2.24
N ASP A 71 0.59 -12.20 2.75
CA ASP A 71 0.29 -13.38 1.94
C ASP A 71 -1.13 -13.30 1.39
N PHE A 72 -1.26 -13.02 0.10
CA PHE A 72 -2.54 -12.90 -0.58
C PHE A 72 -3.31 -14.22 -0.65
N ASP A 73 -2.64 -15.36 -0.58
CA ASP A 73 -3.28 -16.69 -0.52
C ASP A 73 -3.79 -17.03 0.87
N ALA A 74 -3.35 -16.31 1.89
CA ALA A 74 -3.81 -16.47 3.27
C ALA A 74 -4.93 -15.49 3.66
N LEU A 75 -5.36 -14.62 2.75
CA LEU A 75 -6.51 -13.76 2.95
C LEU A 75 -7.79 -14.58 3.00
N SER A 76 -8.76 -14.15 3.78
CA SER A 76 -10.08 -14.75 3.83
C SER A 76 -11.10 -13.74 4.36
N ASP A 77 -12.36 -13.92 4.02
CA ASP A 77 -13.45 -13.20 4.67
C ASP A 77 -13.96 -14.04 5.85
N ASP A 78 -13.34 -13.83 7.01
CA ASP A 78 -13.71 -14.56 8.24
C ASP A 78 -15.02 -14.06 8.85
N GLN A 79 -15.60 -12.99 8.32
CA GLN A 79 -16.74 -12.30 8.95
C GLN A 79 -18.08 -12.82 8.48
N GLU A 80 -18.16 -13.43 7.30
CA GLU A 80 -19.39 -14.00 6.78
C GLU A 80 -19.11 -15.30 6.02
N PRO A 81 -19.73 -16.43 6.42
CA PRO A 81 -19.71 -17.62 5.59
C PRO A 81 -20.46 -17.32 4.30
N ALA A 82 -19.73 -17.11 3.22
CA ALA A 82 -20.31 -16.79 1.93
C ALA A 82 -20.75 -18.08 1.23
N PHE A 83 -22.05 -18.19 0.97
CA PHE A 83 -22.57 -19.16 0.05
C PHE A 83 -22.53 -18.56 -1.36
N CYS A 84 -21.52 -18.90 -2.14
CA CYS A 84 -21.42 -18.49 -3.51
C CYS A 84 -22.22 -19.42 -4.41
N THR A 85 -22.98 -18.85 -5.36
CA THR A 85 -23.60 -19.61 -6.43
C THR A 85 -22.53 -20.15 -7.37
N MET A 86 -22.83 -21.21 -8.10
CA MET A 86 -21.94 -21.82 -9.09
C MET A 86 -21.90 -21.05 -10.41
N GLU A 87 -22.36 -19.79 -10.43
CA GLU A 87 -22.30 -18.95 -11.62
C GLU A 87 -20.86 -18.78 -12.09
N TYR A 88 -20.61 -19.02 -13.36
CA TYR A 88 -19.28 -18.89 -13.96
C TYR A 88 -19.15 -17.57 -14.71
N GLN A 89 -18.54 -16.60 -14.03
CA GLN A 89 -18.11 -15.31 -14.59
C GLN A 89 -16.70 -15.04 -14.10
N PRO A 90 -15.66 -15.61 -14.74
CA PRO A 90 -14.30 -15.55 -14.25
C PRO A 90 -13.81 -14.11 -14.04
N VAL A 91 -13.16 -13.90 -12.92
CA VAL A 91 -12.47 -12.66 -12.59
C VAL A 91 -11.02 -13.00 -12.23
N THR A 92 -10.09 -12.13 -12.64
CA THR A 92 -8.68 -12.26 -12.30
C THR A 92 -8.30 -11.12 -11.38
N ALA A 93 -7.77 -11.47 -10.20
CA ALA A 93 -7.24 -10.51 -9.25
C ALA A 93 -5.71 -10.45 -9.39
N VAL A 94 -5.17 -9.23 -9.39
CA VAL A 94 -3.74 -8.97 -9.51
C VAL A 94 -3.32 -8.00 -8.39
N ALA A 95 -2.23 -8.32 -7.72
CA ALA A 95 -1.58 -7.43 -6.78
C ALA A 95 -0.12 -7.26 -7.20
N GLU A 96 0.31 -6.02 -7.37
CA GLU A 96 1.68 -5.67 -7.74
C GLU A 96 2.16 -4.49 -6.90
N GLY A 97 3.42 -4.51 -6.52
CA GLY A 97 4.05 -3.45 -5.77
C GLY A 97 4.99 -3.95 -4.69
N THR A 98 4.90 -3.38 -3.49
CA THR A 98 5.74 -3.74 -2.35
C THR A 98 4.91 -3.92 -1.09
N TRP A 99 5.29 -4.89 -0.28
CA TRP A 99 4.79 -5.11 1.07
C TRP A 99 5.97 -5.11 2.03
N HIS A 100 6.00 -4.14 2.97
CA HIS A 100 7.13 -3.94 3.89
C HIS A 100 8.49 -3.97 3.17
N GLY A 101 8.56 -3.29 2.00
CA GLY A 101 9.76 -3.22 1.17
C GLY A 101 10.03 -4.44 0.29
N GLU A 102 9.31 -5.53 0.45
CA GLU A 102 9.45 -6.74 -0.35
C GLU A 102 8.57 -6.68 -1.61
N PRO A 103 9.09 -7.09 -2.78
CA PRO A 103 8.30 -7.11 -4.00
C PRO A 103 7.10 -8.04 -3.89
N VAL A 104 5.93 -7.55 -4.35
CA VAL A 104 4.71 -8.35 -4.48
C VAL A 104 4.36 -8.46 -5.96
N ARG A 105 4.14 -9.71 -6.38
CA ARG A 105 3.59 -10.02 -7.70
C ARG A 105 2.71 -11.26 -7.55
N TRP A 106 1.40 -11.03 -7.47
CA TRP A 106 0.43 -12.08 -7.23
C TRP A 106 -0.71 -11.97 -8.23
N THR A 107 -1.14 -13.10 -8.77
CA THR A 107 -2.26 -13.20 -9.70
C THR A 107 -3.04 -14.47 -9.42
N ARG A 108 -4.36 -14.36 -9.38
CA ARG A 108 -5.24 -15.52 -9.22
C ARG A 108 -6.56 -15.31 -9.95
N GLU A 109 -7.02 -16.36 -10.63
CA GLU A 109 -8.34 -16.40 -11.24
C GLU A 109 -9.35 -17.06 -10.29
N PHE A 110 -10.55 -16.48 -10.26
CA PHE A 110 -11.69 -17.00 -9.49
C PHE A 110 -12.86 -17.21 -10.45
N GLY A 111 -13.70 -18.22 -10.16
CA GLY A 111 -14.84 -18.56 -10.99
C GLY A 111 -15.91 -17.49 -11.04
N ASN A 112 -15.98 -16.62 -10.05
CA ASN A 112 -16.88 -15.47 -9.99
C ASN A 112 -16.43 -14.48 -8.91
N ASN A 113 -17.07 -13.33 -8.87
CA ASN A 113 -16.76 -12.27 -7.92
C ASN A 113 -17.06 -12.66 -6.46
N CYS A 114 -18.08 -13.48 -6.23
CA CYS A 114 -18.38 -14.00 -4.88
C CYS A 114 -17.21 -14.82 -4.33
N SER A 115 -16.64 -15.73 -5.14
CA SER A 115 -15.47 -16.53 -4.77
C SER A 115 -14.24 -15.66 -4.50
N LEU A 116 -14.02 -14.63 -5.30
CA LEU A 116 -12.96 -13.65 -5.08
C LEU A 116 -13.08 -12.99 -3.71
N ARG A 117 -14.26 -12.47 -3.39
CA ARG A 117 -14.51 -11.78 -2.12
C ARG A 117 -14.37 -12.69 -0.91
N THR A 118 -14.84 -13.93 -1.01
CA THR A 118 -14.68 -14.94 0.04
C THR A 118 -13.20 -15.24 0.32
N ALA A 119 -12.39 -15.32 -0.73
CA ALA A 119 -10.97 -15.65 -0.62
C ALA A 119 -10.09 -14.46 -0.21
N THR A 120 -10.51 -13.22 -0.47
CA THR A 120 -9.64 -12.04 -0.31
C THR A 120 -10.20 -10.95 0.60
N GLY A 121 -11.43 -11.11 1.10
CA GLY A 121 -12.05 -10.15 2.02
C GLY A 121 -12.23 -8.77 1.39
N THR A 122 -11.81 -7.73 2.12
CA THR A 122 -11.96 -6.34 1.69
C THR A 122 -10.88 -5.89 0.71
N VAL A 123 -9.77 -6.61 0.61
CA VAL A 123 -8.60 -6.20 -0.19
C VAL A 123 -8.97 -5.95 -1.66
N PHE A 124 -9.79 -6.80 -2.25
CA PHE A 124 -10.27 -6.65 -3.63
C PHE A 124 -11.74 -6.20 -3.72
N LEU A 125 -12.23 -5.55 -2.69
CA LEU A 125 -13.59 -5.00 -2.65
C LEU A 125 -13.57 -3.52 -3.04
N PHE A 126 -13.64 -3.28 -4.34
CA PHE A 126 -13.71 -1.94 -4.91
C PHE A 126 -14.43 -1.94 -6.26
#